data_76500f119ab765ad9aa1e1e1aaaf3185
#
_entry.id   76500f119ab765ad9aa1e1e1aaaf3185
#
_cell.length_a   1.000
_cell.length_b   1.000
_cell.length_c   1.000
_cell.angle_alpha   90.00
_cell.angle_beta   90.00
_cell.angle_gamma   90.00
#
_symmetry.space_group_name_H-M   'P 1'
#
loop_
_entity.id
_entity.type
_entity.pdbx_description
1 polymer ?
#
loop_
_entity_poly.entity_id
_entity_poly.type
_entity_poly.pdbx_seq_one_letter_code
_entity_poly.pdbx_strand_id
1 'polypeptide(L)'
;MSLIKKKNKDIRIIPLGGVGEIAKNMYIVEVDDEMFMLDAGLMFPEDEMLGIDIVIPDISYVLENKDKLKGIFLTHGHEHAIGAVSYVLEQLDAPVYGSKLTIALIKENMKARNIDKKVRYYTVNNDSIMRFKNVNISFFNTTHSIPDSLGVCIHTSYGAIVYTGEFKFDQSLHGHYAPDIKRMVEIGEEGVFVLISDSTEAEKPGYNTPENVIEHHMYDAFAKVRGRLIVSCYASNFIRIQQVLNIASKLNRKVSFLGRSLESSFNIARKMGYFDIPKDLLIPITEVDNYPKNEVIIIATGMQGEPVEALSQMAQHKHKIMNIEEGDSVFLAITASANMEVIIANTLNELVRAGAHIIPNNKKIHASSHGCMEELKMMINIMKPEYFIPVQGEFKMQIAHAKLAAEAGVAPEKIFLVEKGDVINYNGKDMILNEKVNSGNILIDGIGIGDVGNIVLRDRHLLAEDGIFIAVVTLDPKNRRIAAGPEIQSRGFVYVRESEDLLREAEEKVREIVEAGLQEKRIEWSEIKQNMRDQISKLLFESTKRRPMIIPVISEI
;
A
#
# COMPACT_ATOMS: atom_id res chain seq x y z
N MET A 1 16.50 28.68 -18.59
CA MET A 1 15.22 28.74 -17.83
C MET A 1 14.91 30.14 -17.34
N SER A 2 13.65 30.64 -17.37
CA SER A 2 13.29 32.00 -16.92
C SER A 2 13.51 32.10 -15.41
N LEU A 3 14.40 32.98 -14.99
CA LEU A 3 14.75 33.26 -13.61
C LEU A 3 13.49 33.61 -12.79
N ILE A 4 13.29 32.93 -11.68
CA ILE A 4 12.33 33.31 -10.65
C ILE A 4 12.80 34.68 -10.13
N LYS A 5 12.04 35.75 -10.43
CA LYS A 5 12.46 37.13 -10.16
C LYS A 5 12.38 37.53 -8.68
N LYS A 6 11.69 36.74 -7.85
CA LYS A 6 11.49 37.05 -6.43
C LYS A 6 12.10 35.94 -5.58
N LYS A 7 12.86 36.31 -4.55
CA LYS A 7 13.41 35.37 -3.59
C LYS A 7 12.29 34.77 -2.74
N ASN A 8 12.17 33.44 -2.72
CA ASN A 8 11.24 32.75 -1.83
C ASN A 8 11.64 33.03 -0.37
N LYS A 9 10.67 33.13 0.51
CA LYS A 9 10.90 33.45 1.93
C LYS A 9 10.76 32.24 2.82
N ASP A 10 9.87 31.32 2.47
CA ASP A 10 9.52 30.16 3.28
C ASP A 10 9.41 28.92 2.39
N ILE A 11 10.04 27.83 2.80
CA ILE A 11 9.93 26.52 2.15
C ILE A 11 9.71 25.50 3.26
N ARG A 12 8.63 24.70 3.13
CA ARG A 12 8.29 23.63 4.07
C ARG A 12 8.12 22.32 3.32
N ILE A 13 8.67 21.24 3.85
CA ILE A 13 8.51 19.88 3.32
C ILE A 13 7.94 19.02 4.42
N ILE A 14 6.81 18.35 4.13
CA ILE A 14 6.01 17.63 5.14
C ILE A 14 5.62 16.26 4.56
N PRO A 15 6.19 15.16 5.03
CA PRO A 15 5.72 13.82 4.68
C PRO A 15 4.44 13.51 5.46
N LEU A 16 3.35 13.21 4.77
CA LEU A 16 2.10 12.71 5.36
C LEU A 16 2.00 11.18 5.29
N GLY A 17 2.78 10.56 4.41
CA GLY A 17 2.92 9.13 4.25
C GLY A 17 4.22 8.75 3.55
N GLY A 18 4.52 7.45 3.41
CA GLY A 18 5.73 6.98 2.73
C GLY A 18 7.03 7.23 3.48
N VAL A 19 7.01 7.34 4.80
CA VAL A 19 8.20 7.40 5.66
C VAL A 19 8.05 6.44 6.85
N GLY A 20 9.09 5.62 7.08
CA GLY A 20 9.05 4.52 8.04
C GLY A 20 8.13 3.36 7.62
N GLU A 21 7.66 3.39 6.38
CA GLU A 21 6.74 2.41 5.81
C GLU A 21 6.95 2.30 4.28
N ILE A 22 6.53 1.19 3.69
CA ILE A 22 6.47 0.99 2.24
C ILE A 22 5.03 1.25 1.80
N ALA A 23 4.84 2.08 0.78
CA ALA A 23 3.56 2.54 0.23
C ALA A 23 2.99 3.81 0.90
N LYS A 24 1.78 4.20 0.54
CA LYS A 24 1.08 5.39 1.05
C LYS A 24 1.84 6.70 0.82
N ASN A 25 2.52 6.82 -0.33
CA ASN A 25 3.36 7.97 -0.64
C ASN A 25 2.53 9.25 -0.71
N MET A 26 2.85 10.22 0.13
CA MET A 26 2.23 11.55 0.10
C MET A 26 3.16 12.56 0.77
N TYR A 27 3.62 13.54 -0.01
CA TYR A 27 4.51 14.58 0.50
C TYR A 27 3.94 15.94 0.14
N ILE A 28 4.01 16.88 1.07
CA ILE A 28 3.60 18.26 0.85
C ILE A 28 4.86 19.12 0.75
N VAL A 29 4.91 19.93 -0.30
CA VAL A 29 5.91 20.98 -0.45
C VAL A 29 5.19 22.32 -0.47
N GLU A 30 5.48 23.17 0.49
CA GLU A 30 5.01 24.56 0.50
C GLU A 30 6.14 25.49 0.11
N VAL A 31 5.84 26.44 -0.75
CA VAL A 31 6.74 27.52 -1.10
C VAL A 31 5.96 28.83 -1.02
N ASP A 32 6.28 29.63 -0.01
CA ASP A 32 5.55 30.84 0.35
C ASP A 32 4.05 30.54 0.59
N ASP A 33 3.14 31.07 -0.26
CA ASP A 33 1.69 30.90 -0.16
C ASP A 33 1.14 29.81 -1.11
N GLU A 34 1.99 28.97 -1.66
CA GLU A 34 1.60 27.87 -2.56
C GLU A 34 1.98 26.50 -1.99
N MET A 35 1.05 25.57 -2.06
CA MET A 35 1.19 24.19 -1.60
C MET A 35 1.09 23.22 -2.80
N PHE A 36 1.96 22.23 -2.83
CA PHE A 36 2.03 21.20 -3.86
C PHE A 36 2.02 19.84 -3.18
N MET A 37 1.08 18.97 -3.57
CA MET A 37 1.04 17.59 -3.10
C MET A 37 1.77 16.70 -4.10
N LEU A 38 2.73 15.92 -3.63
CA LEU A 38 3.51 14.95 -4.40
C LEU A 38 3.05 13.56 -4.04
N ASP A 39 2.46 12.86 -5.01
CA ASP A 39 1.72 11.61 -4.87
C ASP A 39 0.55 11.67 -3.87
N ALA A 40 -0.33 10.70 -3.94
CA ALA A 40 -1.43 10.44 -3.01
C ALA A 40 -1.75 8.95 -3.05
N GLY A 41 -0.91 8.18 -2.38
CA GLY A 41 -0.92 6.73 -2.40
C GLY A 41 -1.74 6.11 -1.28
N LEU A 42 -2.13 4.85 -1.49
CA LEU A 42 -2.71 3.99 -0.47
C LEU A 42 -1.72 2.90 -0.03
N MET A 43 -2.06 2.21 1.04
CA MET A 43 -1.42 0.99 1.51
C MET A 43 -2.50 -0.07 1.75
N PHE A 44 -2.19 -1.33 1.46
CA PHE A 44 -3.03 -2.44 1.91
C PHE A 44 -2.79 -2.68 3.41
N PRO A 45 -3.82 -3.11 4.16
CA PRO A 45 -3.72 -3.27 5.60
C PRO A 45 -2.72 -4.36 5.98
N GLU A 46 -2.09 -4.20 7.13
CA GLU A 46 -1.30 -5.24 7.80
C GLU A 46 -2.23 -6.26 8.46
N ASP A 47 -1.72 -7.47 8.76
CA ASP A 47 -2.50 -8.58 9.34
C ASP A 47 -3.21 -8.19 10.66
N GLU A 48 -2.65 -7.25 11.40
CA GLU A 48 -3.22 -6.72 12.64
C GLU A 48 -4.43 -5.80 12.42
N MET A 49 -4.63 -5.28 11.21
CA MET A 49 -5.73 -4.37 10.87
C MET A 49 -6.98 -5.14 10.43
N LEU A 50 -7.53 -5.96 11.34
CA LEU A 50 -8.65 -6.87 11.06
C LEU A 50 -9.86 -6.15 10.45
N GLY A 51 -10.26 -6.59 9.24
CA GLY A 51 -11.43 -6.10 8.53
C GLY A 51 -11.25 -4.73 7.90
N ILE A 52 -10.02 -4.24 7.74
CA ILE A 52 -9.71 -3.03 6.99
C ILE A 52 -9.38 -3.42 5.55
N ASP A 53 -9.91 -2.68 4.59
CA ASP A 53 -9.64 -2.91 3.17
C ASP A 53 -8.44 -2.12 2.67
N ILE A 54 -8.32 -0.85 3.10
CA ILE A 54 -7.34 0.12 2.59
C ILE A 54 -6.95 1.09 3.70
N VAL A 55 -5.70 1.56 3.65
CA VAL A 55 -5.18 2.62 4.52
C VAL A 55 -4.68 3.77 3.66
N ILE A 56 -5.11 4.99 3.98
CA ILE A 56 -4.64 6.21 3.31
C ILE A 56 -4.03 7.19 4.31
N PRO A 57 -3.19 8.14 3.86
CA PRO A 57 -2.68 9.20 4.72
C PRO A 57 -3.79 10.11 5.26
N ASP A 58 -3.62 10.62 6.48
CA ASP A 58 -4.44 11.70 7.01
C ASP A 58 -4.12 13.01 6.29
N ILE A 59 -5.13 13.61 5.67
CA ILE A 59 -5.01 14.86 4.91
C ILE A 59 -5.55 16.08 5.67
N SER A 60 -5.79 15.97 6.97
CA SER A 60 -6.34 17.07 7.79
C SER A 60 -5.56 18.37 7.62
N TYR A 61 -4.22 18.29 7.60
CA TYR A 61 -3.36 19.44 7.34
C TYR A 61 -3.64 20.12 5.99
N VAL A 62 -3.86 19.33 4.95
CA VAL A 62 -4.15 19.84 3.61
C VAL A 62 -5.54 20.46 3.56
N LEU A 63 -6.52 19.87 4.25
CA LEU A 63 -7.89 20.41 4.36
C LEU A 63 -7.91 21.77 5.08
N GLU A 64 -7.15 21.93 6.15
CA GLU A 64 -7.00 23.18 6.89
C GLU A 64 -6.33 24.28 6.04
N ASN A 65 -5.46 23.90 5.09
CA ASN A 65 -4.69 24.80 4.25
C ASN A 65 -5.11 24.75 2.75
N LYS A 66 -6.31 24.26 2.44
CA LYS A 66 -6.77 23.97 1.07
C LYS A 66 -6.64 25.14 0.08
N ASP A 67 -6.73 26.37 0.55
CA ASP A 67 -6.65 27.58 -0.29
C ASP A 67 -5.23 27.78 -0.88
N LYS A 68 -4.21 27.23 -0.25
CA LYS A 68 -2.84 27.22 -0.75
C LYS A 68 -2.59 26.13 -1.79
N LEU A 69 -3.41 25.05 -1.83
CA LEU A 69 -3.18 23.87 -2.68
C LEU A 69 -3.31 24.24 -4.16
N LYS A 70 -2.24 24.05 -4.92
CA LYS A 70 -2.17 24.35 -6.37
C LYS A 70 -2.36 23.11 -7.23
N GLY A 71 -2.15 21.92 -6.68
CA GLY A 71 -2.40 20.68 -7.38
C GLY A 71 -1.75 19.46 -6.74
N ILE A 72 -2.11 18.30 -7.29
CA ILE A 72 -1.58 16.98 -6.95
C ILE A 72 -0.70 16.56 -8.13
N PHE A 73 0.59 16.31 -7.88
CA PHE A 73 1.60 15.95 -8.86
C PHE A 73 1.99 14.50 -8.66
N LEU A 74 1.74 13.67 -9.67
CA LEU A 74 1.82 12.22 -9.56
C LEU A 74 3.00 11.69 -10.36
N THR A 75 3.80 10.86 -9.70
CA THR A 75 5.00 10.29 -10.29
C THR A 75 4.68 9.15 -11.25
N HIS A 76 3.80 8.21 -10.87
CA HIS A 76 3.48 7.04 -11.68
C HIS A 76 2.12 6.42 -11.29
N GLY A 77 1.70 5.36 -11.96
CA GLY A 77 0.35 4.80 -11.86
C GLY A 77 0.16 3.65 -10.87
N HIS A 78 1.06 3.45 -9.90
CA HIS A 78 0.86 2.42 -8.87
C HIS A 78 -0.04 2.90 -7.73
N GLU A 79 -0.74 1.98 -7.09
CA GLU A 79 -1.67 2.28 -6.00
C GLU A 79 -1.01 3.01 -4.82
N HIS A 80 0.26 2.71 -4.53
CA HIS A 80 1.02 3.40 -3.48
C HIS A 80 1.42 4.84 -3.83
N ALA A 81 1.18 5.27 -5.08
CA ALA A 81 1.37 6.66 -5.53
C ALA A 81 0.05 7.36 -5.89
N ILE A 82 -0.98 6.63 -6.37
CA ILE A 82 -2.23 7.24 -6.83
C ILE A 82 -3.49 6.75 -6.12
N GLY A 83 -3.43 5.68 -5.34
CA GLY A 83 -4.60 4.98 -4.84
C GLY A 83 -5.48 5.81 -3.91
N ALA A 84 -4.92 6.80 -3.20
CA ALA A 84 -5.69 7.73 -2.37
C ALA A 84 -6.22 8.95 -3.14
N VAL A 85 -5.85 9.17 -4.40
CA VAL A 85 -6.27 10.36 -5.18
C VAL A 85 -7.78 10.52 -5.20
N SER A 86 -8.52 9.42 -5.40
CA SER A 86 -9.98 9.46 -5.43
C SER A 86 -10.59 9.90 -4.08
N TYR A 87 -10.03 9.45 -2.96
CA TYR A 87 -10.44 9.85 -1.60
C TYR A 87 -10.11 11.31 -1.29
N VAL A 88 -8.93 11.77 -1.72
CA VAL A 88 -8.52 13.18 -1.60
C VAL A 88 -9.45 14.07 -2.41
N LEU A 89 -9.76 13.69 -3.65
CA LEU A 89 -10.61 14.47 -4.54
C LEU A 89 -12.08 14.50 -4.11
N GLU A 90 -12.56 13.56 -3.32
CA GLU A 90 -13.89 13.65 -2.70
C GLU A 90 -13.99 14.86 -1.75
N GLN A 91 -12.91 15.17 -1.05
CA GLN A 91 -12.86 16.20 -0.01
C GLN A 91 -12.28 17.54 -0.51
N LEU A 92 -11.41 17.51 -1.53
CA LEU A 92 -10.68 18.67 -2.05
C LEU A 92 -11.00 18.90 -3.55
N ASP A 93 -11.01 20.15 -3.97
CA ASP A 93 -11.03 20.53 -5.38
C ASP A 93 -9.63 20.98 -5.82
N ALA A 94 -8.87 20.04 -6.37
CA ALA A 94 -7.51 20.29 -6.83
C ALA A 94 -7.28 19.77 -8.26
N PRO A 95 -6.51 20.47 -9.10
CA PRO A 95 -6.07 19.93 -10.37
C PRO A 95 -5.06 18.80 -10.14
N VAL A 96 -5.09 17.80 -11.04
CA VAL A 96 -4.22 16.63 -11.00
C VAL A 96 -3.29 16.64 -12.21
N TYR A 97 -1.99 16.48 -11.94
CA TYR A 97 -0.92 16.44 -12.93
C TYR A 97 -0.27 15.07 -12.92
N GLY A 98 -0.12 14.43 -14.05
CA GLY A 98 0.52 13.12 -14.16
C GLY A 98 0.72 12.71 -15.61
N SER A 99 1.44 11.59 -15.83
CA SER A 99 1.61 11.04 -17.18
C SER A 99 0.26 10.62 -17.79
N LYS A 100 0.25 10.43 -19.09
CA LYS A 100 -0.97 10.04 -19.81
C LYS A 100 -1.58 8.75 -19.25
N LEU A 101 -0.75 7.78 -18.93
CA LEU A 101 -1.20 6.51 -18.34
C LEU A 101 -1.70 6.70 -16.90
N THR A 102 -0.96 7.42 -16.07
CA THR A 102 -1.33 7.71 -14.68
C THR A 102 -2.70 8.38 -14.60
N ILE A 103 -2.96 9.39 -15.43
CA ILE A 103 -4.28 10.06 -15.50
C ILE A 103 -5.38 9.10 -15.96
N ALA A 104 -5.10 8.19 -16.90
CA ALA A 104 -6.09 7.22 -17.36
C ALA A 104 -6.47 6.22 -16.26
N LEU A 105 -5.50 5.75 -15.46
CA LEU A 105 -5.73 4.86 -14.34
C LEU A 105 -6.55 5.54 -13.23
N ILE A 106 -6.25 6.82 -12.90
CA ILE A 106 -7.03 7.58 -11.92
C ILE A 106 -8.49 7.73 -12.36
N LYS A 107 -8.72 8.03 -13.64
CA LYS A 107 -10.09 8.15 -14.18
C LYS A 107 -10.86 6.84 -14.05
N GLU A 108 -10.19 5.70 -14.22
CA GLU A 108 -10.82 4.39 -14.01
C GLU A 108 -11.10 4.15 -12.52
N ASN A 109 -10.17 4.48 -11.62
CA ASN A 109 -10.38 4.38 -10.17
C ASN A 109 -11.55 5.26 -9.70
N MET A 110 -11.66 6.51 -10.19
CA MET A 110 -12.80 7.40 -9.92
C MET A 110 -14.12 6.79 -10.37
N LYS A 111 -14.13 6.21 -11.59
CA LYS A 111 -15.32 5.54 -12.14
C LYS A 111 -15.69 4.28 -11.35
N ALA A 112 -14.70 3.44 -10.98
CA ALA A 112 -14.92 2.22 -10.21
C ALA A 112 -15.54 2.51 -8.83
N ARG A 113 -15.20 3.67 -8.24
CA ARG A 113 -15.78 4.17 -6.98
C ARG A 113 -17.08 4.97 -7.17
N ASN A 114 -17.61 5.10 -8.41
CA ASN A 114 -18.79 5.89 -8.74
C ASN A 114 -18.70 7.37 -8.29
N ILE A 115 -17.50 7.95 -8.34
CA ILE A 115 -17.27 9.36 -7.99
C ILE A 115 -17.55 10.22 -9.23
N ASP A 116 -18.69 10.89 -9.25
CA ASP A 116 -19.08 11.85 -10.29
C ASP A 116 -18.67 13.28 -9.90
N LYS A 117 -17.37 13.53 -9.93
CA LYS A 117 -16.79 14.86 -9.66
C LYS A 117 -16.03 15.37 -10.88
N LYS A 118 -16.28 16.62 -11.27
CA LYS A 118 -15.55 17.27 -12.35
C LYS A 118 -14.15 17.68 -11.89
N VAL A 119 -13.14 16.90 -12.29
CA VAL A 119 -11.74 17.13 -11.94
C VAL A 119 -10.98 17.70 -13.15
N ARG A 120 -10.08 18.64 -12.90
CA ARG A 120 -9.17 19.20 -13.92
C ARG A 120 -7.92 18.31 -13.99
N TYR A 121 -7.79 17.55 -15.07
CA TYR A 121 -6.62 16.71 -15.33
C TYR A 121 -5.68 17.37 -16.32
N TYR A 122 -4.39 17.38 -16.01
CA TYR A 122 -3.32 17.86 -16.88
C TYR A 122 -2.35 16.74 -17.14
N THR A 123 -2.22 16.34 -18.40
CA THR A 123 -1.21 15.38 -18.82
C THR A 123 0.13 16.09 -18.95
N VAL A 124 1.15 15.53 -18.28
CA VAL A 124 2.52 16.04 -18.29
C VAL A 124 3.52 14.95 -18.71
N ASN A 125 4.68 15.38 -19.18
CA ASN A 125 5.82 14.56 -19.55
C ASN A 125 7.14 15.29 -19.20
N ASN A 126 8.29 14.72 -19.54
CA ASN A 126 9.61 15.32 -19.29
C ASN A 126 9.85 16.69 -19.94
N ASP A 127 9.11 17.05 -21.01
CA ASP A 127 9.21 18.37 -21.66
C ASP A 127 8.29 19.42 -21.02
N SER A 128 7.38 19.01 -20.15
CA SER A 128 6.36 19.86 -19.57
C SER A 128 6.92 20.80 -18.51
N ILE A 129 6.48 22.07 -18.53
CA ILE A 129 6.80 23.06 -17.50
C ILE A 129 5.50 23.73 -17.04
N MET A 130 5.13 23.51 -15.79
CA MET A 130 3.99 24.16 -15.14
C MET A 130 4.46 25.41 -14.40
N ARG A 131 3.83 26.55 -14.66
CA ARG A 131 4.20 27.83 -14.08
C ARG A 131 3.20 28.25 -13.02
N PHE A 132 3.68 28.51 -11.82
CA PHE A 132 2.94 29.03 -10.69
C PHE A 132 3.47 30.42 -10.31
N LYS A 133 2.89 31.02 -9.28
CA LYS A 133 3.26 32.38 -8.85
C LYS A 133 4.69 32.45 -8.31
N ASN A 134 5.06 31.46 -7.48
CA ASN A 134 6.31 31.45 -6.75
C ASN A 134 7.34 30.46 -7.31
N VAL A 135 6.90 29.46 -8.08
CA VAL A 135 7.74 28.37 -8.58
C VAL A 135 7.38 27.96 -10.02
N ASN A 136 8.29 27.26 -10.67
CA ASN A 136 8.01 26.47 -11.86
C ASN A 136 8.18 25.00 -11.50
N ILE A 137 7.37 24.12 -12.08
CA ILE A 137 7.49 22.66 -11.90
C ILE A 137 7.80 22.03 -13.24
N SER A 138 8.86 21.24 -13.29
CA SER A 138 9.25 20.43 -14.44
C SER A 138 9.37 18.97 -14.03
N PHE A 139 9.60 18.11 -15.01
CA PHE A 139 9.60 16.67 -14.83
C PHE A 139 10.80 16.04 -15.53
N PHE A 140 11.14 14.81 -15.15
CA PHE A 140 12.10 13.96 -15.85
C PHE A 140 11.62 12.51 -15.80
N ASN A 141 11.91 11.71 -16.83
CA ASN A 141 11.53 10.30 -16.82
C ASN A 141 12.44 9.50 -15.90
N THR A 142 11.84 8.61 -15.12
CA THR A 142 12.50 7.58 -14.33
C THR A 142 12.19 6.19 -14.90
N THR A 143 13.02 5.20 -14.59
CA THR A 143 12.72 3.80 -14.90
C THR A 143 12.03 3.16 -13.71
N HIS A 144 10.84 2.63 -13.95
CA HIS A 144 10.09 1.84 -12.98
C HIS A 144 9.32 0.71 -13.67
N SER A 145 8.62 -0.16 -12.92
CA SER A 145 7.89 -1.31 -13.49
C SER A 145 6.64 -0.95 -14.31
N ILE A 146 6.24 0.32 -14.29
CA ILE A 146 5.13 0.89 -15.07
C ILE A 146 5.67 2.01 -15.99
N PRO A 147 5.16 2.15 -17.25
CA PRO A 147 5.69 3.13 -18.19
C PRO A 147 5.34 4.56 -17.80
N ASP A 148 6.10 5.52 -18.37
CA ASP A 148 5.93 6.97 -18.19
C ASP A 148 6.03 7.41 -16.72
N SER A 149 6.87 6.75 -15.93
CA SER A 149 7.18 7.18 -14.56
C SER A 149 8.02 8.45 -14.57
N LEU A 150 7.70 9.39 -13.65
CA LEU A 150 8.24 10.74 -13.62
C LEU A 150 8.85 11.05 -12.24
N GLY A 151 9.99 11.74 -12.25
CA GLY A 151 10.42 12.55 -11.12
C GLY A 151 9.86 13.97 -11.25
N VAL A 152 9.65 14.65 -10.13
CA VAL A 152 9.07 16.00 -10.06
C VAL A 152 10.09 16.99 -9.54
N CYS A 153 10.28 18.11 -10.24
CA CYS A 153 11.21 19.19 -9.87
C CYS A 153 10.44 20.47 -9.61
N ILE A 154 10.45 20.97 -8.39
CA ILE A 154 9.89 22.27 -8.01
C ILE A 154 11.06 23.27 -7.96
N HIS A 155 11.16 24.12 -8.97
CA HIS A 155 12.22 25.12 -9.07
C HIS A 155 11.90 26.30 -8.18
N THR A 156 12.78 26.55 -7.21
CA THR A 156 12.72 27.68 -6.27
C THR A 156 13.84 28.68 -6.55
N SER A 157 13.88 29.78 -5.80
CA SER A 157 14.99 30.75 -5.87
C SER A 157 16.30 30.26 -5.25
N TYR A 158 16.28 29.10 -4.56
CA TYR A 158 17.45 28.49 -3.92
C TYR A 158 17.97 27.27 -4.68
N GLY A 159 17.28 26.83 -5.70
CA GLY A 159 17.54 25.62 -6.46
C GLY A 159 16.29 24.73 -6.55
N ALA A 160 16.41 23.59 -7.16
CA ALA A 160 15.31 22.67 -7.34
C ALA A 160 15.06 21.82 -6.08
N ILE A 161 13.81 21.66 -5.68
CA ILE A 161 13.36 20.57 -4.80
C ILE A 161 12.98 19.43 -5.72
N VAL A 162 13.70 18.32 -5.64
CA VAL A 162 13.53 17.16 -6.52
C VAL A 162 12.92 16.01 -5.73
N TYR A 163 11.80 15.49 -6.19
CA TYR A 163 11.22 14.24 -5.75
C TYR A 163 11.39 13.19 -6.84
N THR A 164 12.12 12.12 -6.55
CA THR A 164 12.45 11.10 -7.55
C THR A 164 11.25 10.25 -7.93
N GLY A 165 10.23 10.14 -7.06
CA GLY A 165 9.33 9.00 -7.09
C GLY A 165 10.09 7.70 -6.87
N GLU A 166 9.52 6.59 -7.30
CA GLU A 166 10.18 5.28 -7.30
C GLU A 166 10.99 5.10 -8.58
N PHE A 167 12.20 4.59 -8.46
CA PHE A 167 13.08 4.46 -9.61
C PHE A 167 14.13 3.36 -9.44
N LYS A 168 14.66 2.93 -10.58
CA LYS A 168 15.96 2.24 -10.72
C LYS A 168 16.69 2.77 -11.95
N PHE A 169 17.94 2.36 -12.16
CA PHE A 169 18.65 2.61 -13.40
C PHE A 169 18.82 1.30 -14.19
N ASP A 170 18.12 1.20 -15.33
CA ASP A 170 18.23 0.05 -16.23
C ASP A 170 18.41 0.54 -17.67
N GLN A 171 19.64 0.40 -18.17
CA GLN A 171 20.01 0.84 -19.52
C GLN A 171 19.52 -0.14 -20.63
N SER A 172 18.97 -1.29 -20.25
CA SER A 172 18.40 -2.24 -21.22
C SER A 172 16.98 -1.89 -21.64
N LEU A 173 16.33 -0.96 -20.90
CA LEU A 173 14.98 -0.52 -21.18
C LEU A 173 14.96 0.72 -22.07
N HIS A 174 13.97 0.79 -22.96
CA HIS A 174 13.82 1.83 -23.97
C HIS A 174 12.39 2.39 -24.02
N GLY A 175 12.19 3.48 -24.79
CA GLY A 175 10.88 4.09 -24.99
C GLY A 175 10.29 4.61 -23.69
N HIS A 176 9.09 4.17 -23.35
CA HIS A 176 8.33 4.63 -22.18
C HIS A 176 8.93 4.27 -20.80
N TYR A 177 9.99 3.45 -20.79
CA TYR A 177 10.68 3.02 -19.58
C TYR A 177 12.10 3.61 -19.46
N ALA A 178 12.58 4.32 -20.48
CA ALA A 178 13.93 4.86 -20.49
C ALA A 178 14.08 6.00 -19.48
N PRO A 179 15.13 6.00 -18.63
CA PRO A 179 15.42 7.14 -17.75
C PRO A 179 15.98 8.32 -18.57
N ASP A 180 15.56 9.52 -18.23
CA ASP A 180 16.10 10.74 -18.86
C ASP A 180 17.34 11.24 -18.10
N ILE A 181 18.43 10.47 -18.21
CA ILE A 181 19.70 10.79 -17.52
C ILE A 181 20.22 12.18 -17.93
N LYS A 182 20.03 12.56 -19.20
CA LYS A 182 20.45 13.88 -19.67
C LYS A 182 19.74 14.98 -18.89
N ARG A 183 18.42 14.88 -18.76
CA ARG A 183 17.62 15.86 -18.01
C ARG A 183 17.95 15.87 -16.52
N MET A 184 18.21 14.70 -15.94
CA MET A 184 18.67 14.58 -14.55
C MET A 184 20.01 15.33 -14.33
N VAL A 185 20.98 15.17 -15.23
CA VAL A 185 22.27 15.89 -15.17
C VAL A 185 22.05 17.40 -15.33
N GLU A 186 21.23 17.86 -16.28
CA GLU A 186 20.90 19.26 -16.44
C GLU A 186 20.31 19.86 -15.15
N ILE A 187 19.41 19.15 -14.47
CA ILE A 187 18.82 19.58 -13.20
C ILE A 187 19.90 19.66 -12.10
N GLY A 188 20.78 18.67 -12.03
CA GLY A 188 21.91 18.67 -11.09
C GLY A 188 22.87 19.85 -11.30
N GLU A 189 23.15 20.20 -12.57
CA GLU A 189 24.00 21.36 -12.93
C GLU A 189 23.31 22.72 -12.66
N GLU A 190 21.98 22.80 -12.82
CA GLU A 190 21.19 23.99 -12.44
C GLU A 190 21.16 24.20 -10.91
N GLY A 191 21.43 23.18 -10.12
CA GLY A 191 21.50 23.16 -8.66
C GLY A 191 20.27 22.57 -7.99
N VAL A 192 20.47 21.52 -7.18
CA VAL A 192 19.42 20.86 -6.39
C VAL A 192 19.54 21.31 -4.94
N PHE A 193 18.51 22.01 -4.47
CA PHE A 193 18.44 22.47 -3.08
C PHE A 193 18.08 21.31 -2.14
N VAL A 194 17.04 20.52 -2.49
CA VAL A 194 16.63 19.34 -1.71
C VAL A 194 16.40 18.17 -2.65
N LEU A 195 16.91 17.00 -2.31
CA LEU A 195 16.57 15.74 -2.95
C LEU A 195 15.75 14.87 -1.98
N ILE A 196 14.52 14.54 -2.38
CA ILE A 196 13.60 13.61 -1.71
C ILE A 196 13.62 12.32 -2.52
N SER A 197 14.16 11.23 -1.96
CA SER A 197 14.48 10.04 -2.75
C SER A 197 14.05 8.71 -2.11
N ASP A 198 13.57 7.78 -2.94
CA ASP A 198 13.17 6.41 -2.61
C ASP A 198 14.32 5.63 -1.94
N SER A 199 14.01 4.94 -0.83
CA SER A 199 14.98 4.18 -0.02
C SER A 199 14.72 2.67 0.00
N THR A 200 13.71 2.18 -0.70
CA THR A 200 13.16 0.82 -0.53
C THR A 200 14.20 -0.31 -0.60
N GLU A 201 15.23 -0.19 -1.47
CA GLU A 201 16.29 -1.20 -1.61
C GLU A 201 17.67 -0.68 -1.15
N ALA A 202 17.71 0.31 -0.28
CA ALA A 202 18.94 0.96 0.18
C ALA A 202 19.91 0.03 0.96
N GLU A 203 19.42 -1.09 1.48
CA GLU A 203 20.23 -2.12 2.16
C GLU A 203 20.84 -3.13 1.19
N LYS A 204 20.42 -3.14 -0.09
CA LYS A 204 20.82 -4.14 -1.07
C LYS A 204 22.06 -3.72 -1.85
N PRO A 205 23.18 -4.44 -1.73
CA PRO A 205 24.43 -4.06 -2.36
C PRO A 205 24.40 -4.23 -3.88
N GLY A 206 25.15 -3.36 -4.58
CA GLY A 206 25.36 -3.42 -6.02
C GLY A 206 24.24 -2.77 -6.82
N TYR A 207 24.00 -3.33 -7.99
CA TYR A 207 22.98 -2.91 -8.97
C TYR A 207 21.88 -3.97 -9.12
N ASN A 208 20.72 -3.55 -9.58
CA ASN A 208 19.69 -4.48 -10.03
C ASN A 208 20.15 -5.28 -11.26
N THR A 209 19.63 -6.50 -11.38
CA THR A 209 19.78 -7.27 -12.62
C THR A 209 18.98 -6.59 -13.74
N PRO A 210 19.58 -6.31 -14.91
CA PRO A 210 18.87 -5.70 -16.02
C PRO A 210 17.69 -6.53 -16.53
N GLU A 211 16.60 -5.87 -16.93
CA GLU A 211 15.35 -6.55 -17.32
C GLU A 211 15.49 -7.45 -18.56
N ASN A 212 16.40 -7.14 -19.49
CA ASN A 212 16.69 -8.02 -20.62
C ASN A 212 17.34 -9.35 -20.18
N VAL A 213 18.17 -9.33 -19.14
CA VAL A 213 18.77 -10.54 -18.55
C VAL A 213 17.69 -11.36 -17.83
N ILE A 214 16.79 -10.69 -17.11
CA ILE A 214 15.62 -11.31 -16.46
C ILE A 214 14.76 -12.02 -17.51
N GLU A 215 14.39 -11.34 -18.60
CA GLU A 215 13.56 -11.93 -19.68
C GLU A 215 14.23 -13.19 -20.26
N HIS A 216 15.55 -13.15 -20.47
CA HIS A 216 16.29 -14.31 -20.98
C HIS A 216 16.21 -15.51 -20.02
N HIS A 217 16.48 -15.30 -18.75
CA HIS A 217 16.39 -16.39 -17.76
C HIS A 217 14.96 -16.89 -17.53
N MET A 218 13.96 -16.00 -17.60
CA MET A 218 12.56 -16.41 -17.60
C MET A 218 12.23 -17.29 -18.81
N TYR A 219 12.71 -16.92 -20.00
CA TYR A 219 12.55 -17.74 -21.20
C TYR A 219 13.12 -19.14 -21.00
N ASP A 220 14.35 -19.27 -20.48
CA ASP A 220 14.99 -20.56 -20.23
C ASP A 220 14.22 -21.42 -19.22
N ALA A 221 13.61 -20.79 -18.21
CA ALA A 221 12.78 -21.49 -17.24
C ALA A 221 11.44 -21.93 -17.84
N PHE A 222 10.77 -21.06 -18.58
CA PHE A 222 9.44 -21.32 -19.15
C PHE A 222 9.48 -22.30 -20.32
N ALA A 223 10.58 -22.33 -21.09
CA ALA A 223 10.78 -23.31 -22.16
C ALA A 223 10.83 -24.78 -21.68
N LYS A 224 11.14 -24.99 -20.40
CA LYS A 224 11.19 -26.32 -19.78
C LYS A 224 9.82 -26.80 -19.28
N VAL A 225 8.85 -25.92 -19.20
CA VAL A 225 7.51 -26.24 -18.70
C VAL A 225 6.74 -27.07 -19.71
N ARG A 226 6.23 -28.23 -19.28
CA ARG A 226 5.51 -29.18 -20.14
C ARG A 226 3.99 -29.11 -19.99
N GLY A 227 3.52 -28.49 -18.91
CA GLY A 227 2.10 -28.27 -18.62
C GLY A 227 1.66 -26.84 -18.85
N ARG A 228 0.53 -26.49 -18.26
CA ARG A 228 0.03 -25.13 -18.15
C ARG A 228 0.96 -24.31 -17.26
N LEU A 229 1.29 -23.10 -17.68
CA LEU A 229 2.10 -22.18 -16.90
C LEU A 229 1.22 -21.07 -16.31
N ILE A 230 1.29 -20.91 -15.01
CA ILE A 230 0.62 -19.83 -14.29
C ILE A 230 1.69 -18.87 -13.78
N VAL A 231 1.61 -17.61 -14.20
CA VAL A 231 2.50 -16.54 -13.78
C VAL A 231 1.71 -15.58 -12.90
N SER A 232 2.14 -15.39 -11.67
CA SER A 232 1.52 -14.42 -10.78
C SER A 232 2.47 -13.26 -10.53
N CYS A 233 1.97 -12.04 -10.75
CA CYS A 233 2.68 -10.78 -10.54
C CYS A 233 1.68 -9.68 -10.14
N TYR A 234 2.18 -8.53 -9.70
CA TYR A 234 1.30 -7.37 -9.48
C TYR A 234 0.65 -6.92 -10.80
N ALA A 235 -0.63 -6.56 -10.74
CA ALA A 235 -1.41 -6.11 -11.90
C ALA A 235 -0.81 -4.88 -12.60
N SER A 236 -0.05 -4.08 -11.89
CA SER A 236 0.61 -2.87 -12.37
C SER A 236 2.07 -3.06 -12.80
N ASN A 237 2.63 -4.27 -12.69
CA ASN A 237 3.99 -4.56 -13.19
C ASN A 237 3.97 -4.83 -14.71
N PHE A 238 3.88 -3.77 -15.49
CA PHE A 238 3.71 -3.86 -16.93
C PHE A 238 4.96 -4.37 -17.65
N ILE A 239 6.15 -4.13 -17.11
CA ILE A 239 7.40 -4.73 -17.63
C ILE A 239 7.28 -6.26 -17.59
N ARG A 240 6.89 -6.81 -16.45
CA ARG A 240 6.78 -8.27 -16.28
C ARG A 240 5.70 -8.86 -17.18
N ILE A 241 4.57 -8.19 -17.31
CA ILE A 241 3.51 -8.60 -18.22
C ILE A 241 4.00 -8.62 -19.68
N GLN A 242 4.70 -7.56 -20.14
CA GLN A 242 5.27 -7.51 -21.48
C GLN A 242 6.29 -8.64 -21.72
N GLN A 243 7.17 -8.91 -20.75
CA GLN A 243 8.13 -10.00 -20.86
C GLN A 243 7.45 -11.37 -20.99
N VAL A 244 6.38 -11.61 -20.20
CA VAL A 244 5.60 -12.85 -20.32
C VAL A 244 4.96 -12.95 -21.70
N LEU A 245 4.40 -11.86 -22.24
CA LEU A 245 3.85 -11.82 -23.61
C LEU A 245 4.90 -12.11 -24.67
N ASN A 246 6.09 -11.52 -24.55
CA ASN A 246 7.22 -11.77 -25.45
C ASN A 246 7.66 -13.25 -25.43
N ILE A 247 7.78 -13.81 -24.23
CA ILE A 247 8.18 -15.21 -24.03
C ILE A 247 7.10 -16.16 -24.56
N ALA A 248 5.83 -15.88 -24.30
CA ALA A 248 4.71 -16.66 -24.80
C ALA A 248 4.70 -16.72 -26.31
N SER A 249 4.92 -15.58 -26.98
CA SER A 249 5.04 -15.51 -28.43
C SER A 249 6.21 -16.36 -28.96
N LYS A 250 7.40 -16.27 -28.36
CA LYS A 250 8.59 -17.06 -28.73
C LYS A 250 8.38 -18.57 -28.55
N LEU A 251 7.58 -18.96 -27.55
CA LEU A 251 7.26 -20.37 -27.22
C LEU A 251 5.99 -20.89 -27.92
N ASN A 252 5.34 -20.07 -28.78
CA ASN A 252 4.06 -20.37 -29.42
C ASN A 252 2.95 -20.75 -28.41
N ARG A 253 2.90 -20.09 -27.24
CA ARG A 253 1.87 -20.28 -26.22
C ARG A 253 0.86 -19.15 -26.25
N LYS A 254 -0.41 -19.47 -26.07
CA LYS A 254 -1.49 -18.49 -25.86
C LYS A 254 -1.41 -17.90 -24.45
N VAL A 255 -1.85 -16.66 -24.30
CA VAL A 255 -1.89 -16.00 -22.99
C VAL A 255 -3.32 -15.62 -22.62
N SER A 256 -3.68 -15.90 -21.38
CA SER A 256 -4.94 -15.46 -20.80
C SER A 256 -4.69 -14.70 -19.51
N PHE A 257 -5.58 -13.76 -19.17
CA PHE A 257 -5.55 -13.02 -17.92
C PHE A 257 -6.60 -13.54 -16.96
N LEU A 258 -6.25 -13.56 -15.67
CA LEU A 258 -7.12 -13.92 -14.58
C LEU A 258 -7.00 -12.87 -13.45
N GLY A 259 -8.03 -12.04 -13.30
CA GLY A 259 -8.08 -10.95 -12.32
C GLY A 259 -8.64 -9.66 -12.91
N ARG A 260 -9.70 -9.12 -12.29
CA ARG A 260 -10.42 -7.94 -12.82
C ARG A 260 -9.56 -6.68 -12.86
N SER A 261 -8.77 -6.43 -11.81
CA SER A 261 -7.87 -5.27 -11.74
C SER A 261 -6.80 -5.36 -12.82
N LEU A 262 -6.22 -6.56 -13.03
CA LEU A 262 -5.24 -6.82 -14.08
C LEU A 262 -5.83 -6.57 -15.48
N GLU A 263 -7.00 -7.13 -15.78
CA GLU A 263 -7.65 -6.95 -17.08
C GLU A 263 -8.00 -5.49 -17.35
N SER A 264 -8.47 -4.75 -16.33
CA SER A 264 -8.81 -3.33 -16.47
C SER A 264 -7.59 -2.49 -16.77
N SER A 265 -6.54 -2.55 -15.95
CA SER A 265 -5.31 -1.77 -16.13
C SER A 265 -4.57 -2.13 -17.42
N PHE A 266 -4.49 -3.44 -17.74
CA PHE A 266 -3.92 -3.91 -18.98
C PHE A 266 -4.69 -3.39 -20.21
N ASN A 267 -6.01 -3.45 -20.22
CA ASN A 267 -6.83 -2.97 -21.34
C ASN A 267 -6.70 -1.46 -21.56
N ILE A 268 -6.58 -0.67 -20.48
CA ILE A 268 -6.30 0.76 -20.56
C ILE A 268 -4.96 0.99 -21.26
N ALA A 269 -3.91 0.37 -20.76
CA ALA A 269 -2.55 0.53 -21.27
C ALA A 269 -2.42 0.01 -22.70
N ARG A 270 -3.05 -1.13 -23.04
CA ARG A 270 -3.11 -1.69 -24.40
C ARG A 270 -3.75 -0.73 -25.39
N LYS A 271 -4.91 -0.14 -25.06
CA LYS A 271 -5.60 0.84 -25.90
C LYS A 271 -4.75 2.10 -26.16
N MET A 272 -3.86 2.41 -25.25
CA MET A 272 -2.95 3.55 -25.33
C MET A 272 -1.64 3.23 -26.05
N GLY A 273 -1.40 1.96 -26.43
CA GLY A 273 -0.22 1.52 -27.19
C GLY A 273 1.01 1.21 -26.33
N TYR A 274 0.84 0.98 -25.03
CA TYR A 274 1.97 0.65 -24.13
C TYR A 274 2.41 -0.81 -24.20
N PHE A 275 1.63 -1.69 -24.83
CA PHE A 275 1.98 -3.09 -25.02
C PHE A 275 2.14 -3.44 -26.49
N ASP A 276 3.23 -4.16 -26.81
CA ASP A 276 3.43 -4.82 -28.10
C ASP A 276 2.91 -6.26 -28.01
N ILE A 277 1.81 -6.53 -28.72
CA ILE A 277 1.08 -7.78 -28.61
C ILE A 277 0.91 -8.39 -30.01
N PRO A 278 1.54 -9.55 -30.28
CA PRO A 278 1.33 -10.29 -31.51
C PRO A 278 -0.14 -10.65 -31.72
N LYS A 279 -0.56 -10.70 -33.00
CA LYS A 279 -1.91 -11.15 -33.35
C LYS A 279 -2.17 -12.55 -32.79
N ASP A 280 -3.39 -12.75 -32.31
CA ASP A 280 -3.90 -14.04 -31.80
C ASP A 280 -3.14 -14.62 -30.61
N LEU A 281 -2.29 -13.83 -29.93
CA LEU A 281 -1.60 -14.28 -28.71
C LEU A 281 -2.57 -14.40 -27.51
N LEU A 282 -3.48 -13.43 -27.37
CA LEU A 282 -4.41 -13.36 -26.24
C LEU A 282 -5.68 -14.16 -26.52
N ILE A 283 -6.09 -14.96 -25.54
CA ILE A 283 -7.37 -15.71 -25.55
C ILE A 283 -8.18 -15.37 -24.29
N PRO A 284 -9.52 -15.41 -24.36
CA PRO A 284 -10.35 -15.29 -23.16
C PRO A 284 -10.08 -16.44 -22.18
N ILE A 285 -10.21 -16.18 -20.88
CA ILE A 285 -10.01 -17.20 -19.84
C ILE A 285 -10.99 -18.38 -20.00
N THR A 286 -12.17 -18.15 -20.58
CA THR A 286 -13.19 -19.16 -20.86
C THR A 286 -12.83 -20.12 -22.00
N GLU A 287 -11.82 -19.79 -22.79
CA GLU A 287 -11.38 -20.60 -23.93
C GLU A 287 -10.08 -21.38 -23.66
N VAL A 288 -9.51 -21.22 -22.47
CA VAL A 288 -8.22 -21.83 -22.10
C VAL A 288 -8.23 -23.36 -22.26
N ASP A 289 -9.34 -24.00 -21.92
CA ASP A 289 -9.49 -25.46 -21.99
C ASP A 289 -9.61 -26.00 -23.44
N ASN A 290 -9.77 -25.11 -24.43
CA ASN A 290 -9.78 -25.48 -25.85
C ASN A 290 -8.35 -25.68 -26.41
N TYR A 291 -7.32 -25.35 -25.64
CA TYR A 291 -5.93 -25.45 -26.02
C TYR A 291 -5.19 -26.52 -25.23
N PRO A 292 -4.18 -27.21 -25.82
CA PRO A 292 -3.29 -28.07 -25.06
C PRO A 292 -2.65 -27.33 -23.88
N LYS A 293 -2.56 -27.96 -22.71
CA LYS A 293 -2.01 -27.32 -21.49
C LYS A 293 -0.62 -26.72 -21.69
N ASN A 294 0.24 -27.39 -22.47
CA ASN A 294 1.58 -26.90 -22.79
C ASN A 294 1.61 -25.72 -23.79
N GLU A 295 0.47 -25.31 -24.31
CA GLU A 295 0.32 -24.15 -25.18
C GLU A 295 -0.32 -22.94 -24.49
N VAL A 296 -0.50 -22.98 -23.15
CA VAL A 296 -1.17 -21.92 -22.42
C VAL A 296 -0.28 -21.35 -21.32
N ILE A 297 -0.30 -20.01 -21.20
CA ILE A 297 0.20 -19.25 -20.07
C ILE A 297 -0.95 -18.42 -19.50
N ILE A 298 -1.10 -18.43 -18.19
CA ILE A 298 -2.09 -17.63 -17.48
C ILE A 298 -1.37 -16.63 -16.60
N ILE A 299 -1.66 -15.35 -16.79
CA ILE A 299 -1.20 -14.29 -15.88
C ILE A 299 -2.32 -14.05 -14.87
N ALA A 300 -2.05 -14.35 -13.59
CA ALA A 300 -3.04 -14.32 -12.54
C ALA A 300 -2.72 -13.29 -11.45
N THR A 301 -3.76 -12.59 -10.98
CA THR A 301 -3.72 -11.73 -9.80
C THR A 301 -4.99 -11.89 -8.98
N GLY A 302 -4.98 -11.49 -7.71
CA GLY A 302 -6.16 -11.39 -6.89
C GLY A 302 -7.09 -10.23 -7.29
N MET A 303 -8.12 -10.00 -6.49
CA MET A 303 -9.18 -9.04 -6.82
C MET A 303 -8.68 -7.59 -6.84
N GLN A 304 -7.74 -7.25 -5.97
CA GLN A 304 -7.16 -5.91 -5.85
C GLN A 304 -5.83 -5.78 -6.62
N GLY A 305 -5.41 -6.85 -7.35
CA GLY A 305 -4.19 -6.85 -8.15
C GLY A 305 -2.96 -7.42 -7.44
N GLU A 306 -3.13 -7.93 -6.22
CA GLU A 306 -2.11 -8.64 -5.47
C GLU A 306 -1.87 -10.05 -6.01
N PRO A 307 -0.62 -10.57 -5.95
CA PRO A 307 -0.27 -11.81 -6.65
C PRO A 307 -0.58 -13.10 -5.87
N VAL A 308 -0.76 -13.07 -4.54
CA VAL A 308 -0.72 -14.29 -3.72
C VAL A 308 -2.10 -14.88 -3.47
N GLU A 309 -3.12 -14.06 -3.21
CA GLU A 309 -4.46 -14.50 -2.83
C GLU A 309 -5.10 -15.41 -3.89
N ALA A 310 -5.04 -15.02 -5.17
CA ALA A 310 -5.59 -15.85 -6.24
C ALA A 310 -4.93 -17.24 -6.29
N LEU A 311 -3.63 -17.32 -6.12
CA LEU A 311 -2.89 -18.58 -6.08
C LEU A 311 -3.31 -19.47 -4.91
N SER A 312 -3.48 -18.90 -3.72
CA SER A 312 -3.96 -19.64 -2.54
C SER A 312 -5.38 -20.18 -2.76
N GLN A 313 -6.31 -19.35 -3.28
CA GLN A 313 -7.65 -19.79 -3.62
C GLN A 313 -7.66 -20.91 -4.69
N MET A 314 -6.80 -20.80 -5.71
CA MET A 314 -6.65 -21.81 -6.75
C MET A 314 -6.09 -23.13 -6.19
N ALA A 315 -5.11 -23.07 -5.29
CA ALA A 315 -4.51 -24.24 -4.65
C ALA A 315 -5.50 -24.96 -3.71
N GLN A 316 -6.36 -24.21 -3.04
CA GLN A 316 -7.42 -24.73 -2.16
C GLN A 316 -8.68 -25.18 -2.91
N HIS A 317 -8.72 -25.13 -4.25
CA HIS A 317 -9.89 -25.40 -5.08
C HIS A 317 -11.11 -24.53 -4.74
N LYS A 318 -10.88 -23.29 -4.29
CA LYS A 318 -11.91 -22.31 -3.94
C LYS A 318 -12.09 -21.21 -4.98
N HIS A 319 -11.17 -21.12 -5.95
CA HIS A 319 -11.25 -20.08 -6.98
C HIS A 319 -12.37 -20.41 -7.99
N LYS A 320 -13.25 -19.43 -8.24
CA LYS A 320 -14.51 -19.65 -9.00
C LYS A 320 -14.33 -19.96 -10.49
N ILE A 321 -13.21 -19.54 -11.09
CA ILE A 321 -12.99 -19.65 -12.55
C ILE A 321 -12.03 -20.79 -12.84
N MET A 322 -10.95 -20.91 -12.08
CA MET A 322 -9.86 -21.84 -12.36
C MET A 322 -9.19 -22.30 -11.08
N ASN A 323 -8.75 -23.56 -11.06
CA ASN A 323 -7.98 -24.11 -9.95
C ASN A 323 -6.69 -24.75 -10.47
N ILE A 324 -5.77 -25.03 -9.53
CA ILE A 324 -4.54 -25.77 -9.82
C ILE A 324 -4.88 -27.21 -10.18
N GLU A 325 -4.18 -27.72 -11.18
CA GLU A 325 -4.23 -29.10 -11.61
C GLU A 325 -2.85 -29.74 -11.54
N GLU A 326 -2.81 -31.08 -11.40
CA GLU A 326 -1.55 -31.83 -11.40
C GLU A 326 -0.77 -31.57 -12.69
N GLY A 327 0.52 -31.23 -12.55
CA GLY A 327 1.41 -30.90 -13.66
C GLY A 327 1.42 -29.43 -14.08
N ASP A 328 0.60 -28.57 -13.49
CA ASP A 328 0.73 -27.12 -13.66
C ASP A 328 2.09 -26.64 -13.15
N SER A 329 2.63 -25.62 -13.77
CA SER A 329 3.82 -24.92 -13.28
C SER A 329 3.46 -23.51 -12.85
N VAL A 330 3.94 -23.08 -11.68
CA VAL A 330 3.64 -21.76 -11.12
C VAL A 330 4.92 -20.96 -10.96
N PHE A 331 4.92 -19.75 -11.47
CA PHE A 331 5.96 -18.75 -11.28
C PHE A 331 5.40 -17.53 -10.55
N LEU A 332 5.92 -17.26 -9.36
CA LEU A 332 5.54 -16.12 -8.56
C LEU A 332 6.57 -15.00 -8.74
N ALA A 333 6.22 -13.99 -9.55
CA ALA A 333 7.09 -12.89 -9.95
C ALA A 333 6.94 -11.68 -9.03
N ILE A 334 7.35 -11.82 -7.77
CA ILE A 334 7.33 -10.75 -6.77
C ILE A 334 8.61 -10.70 -5.96
N THR A 335 8.90 -9.53 -5.40
CA THR A 335 9.84 -9.38 -4.27
C THR A 335 9.02 -9.46 -2.98
N ALA A 336 9.32 -10.45 -2.14
CA ALA A 336 8.65 -10.59 -0.85
C ALA A 336 9.10 -9.48 0.10
N SER A 337 8.16 -8.77 0.71
CA SER A 337 8.40 -8.02 1.94
C SER A 337 8.41 -8.97 3.14
N ALA A 338 9.01 -8.58 4.26
CA ALA A 338 9.08 -9.41 5.46
C ALA A 338 7.69 -9.90 5.92
N ASN A 339 6.68 -9.05 5.84
CA ASN A 339 5.30 -9.36 6.22
C ASN A 339 4.64 -10.41 5.29
N MET A 340 5.11 -10.55 4.04
CA MET A 340 4.56 -11.48 3.07
C MET A 340 5.24 -12.86 3.07
N GLU A 341 6.40 -13.02 3.71
CA GLU A 341 7.19 -14.26 3.64
C GLU A 341 6.40 -15.48 4.12
N VAL A 342 5.67 -15.37 5.23
CA VAL A 342 4.88 -16.47 5.80
C VAL A 342 3.71 -16.82 4.88
N ILE A 343 3.01 -15.82 4.35
CA ILE A 343 1.87 -16.01 3.44
C ILE A 343 2.34 -16.70 2.15
N ILE A 344 3.45 -16.23 1.59
CA ILE A 344 4.06 -16.82 0.39
C ILE A 344 4.48 -18.26 0.66
N ALA A 345 5.17 -18.55 1.76
CA ALA A 345 5.61 -19.90 2.10
C ALA A 345 4.42 -20.86 2.24
N ASN A 346 3.34 -20.44 2.91
CA ASN A 346 2.13 -21.23 3.04
C ASN A 346 1.46 -21.48 1.68
N THR A 347 1.33 -20.45 0.85
CA THR A 347 0.75 -20.57 -0.49
C THR A 347 1.56 -21.50 -1.39
N LEU A 348 2.90 -21.41 -1.36
CA LEU A 348 3.77 -22.34 -2.10
C LEU A 348 3.58 -23.79 -1.65
N ASN A 349 3.43 -24.04 -0.33
CA ASN A 349 3.12 -25.37 0.18
C ASN A 349 1.76 -25.89 -0.29
N GLU A 350 0.73 -25.03 -0.32
CA GLU A 350 -0.59 -25.37 -0.83
C GLU A 350 -0.54 -25.72 -2.32
N LEU A 351 0.16 -24.93 -3.13
CA LEU A 351 0.36 -25.18 -4.57
C LEU A 351 1.02 -26.54 -4.84
N VAL A 352 2.08 -26.87 -4.08
CA VAL A 352 2.76 -28.18 -4.21
C VAL A 352 1.83 -29.32 -3.81
N ARG A 353 1.02 -29.16 -2.76
CA ARG A 353 0.00 -30.16 -2.35
C ARG A 353 -1.07 -30.36 -3.41
N ALA A 354 -1.42 -29.31 -4.16
CA ALA A 354 -2.36 -29.37 -5.28
C ALA A 354 -1.74 -29.97 -6.55
N GLY A 355 -0.46 -30.36 -6.54
CA GLY A 355 0.25 -31.00 -7.66
C GLY A 355 0.99 -30.04 -8.60
N ALA A 356 1.15 -28.78 -8.23
CA ALA A 356 1.90 -27.80 -9.02
C ALA A 356 3.42 -27.96 -8.86
N HIS A 357 4.13 -27.66 -9.93
CA HIS A 357 5.58 -27.46 -9.93
C HIS A 357 5.91 -25.99 -9.75
N ILE A 358 6.65 -25.65 -8.70
CA ILE A 358 7.07 -24.27 -8.46
C ILE A 358 8.35 -23.97 -9.25
N ILE A 359 8.30 -22.93 -10.09
CA ILE A 359 9.50 -22.38 -10.71
C ILE A 359 10.16 -21.47 -9.67
N PRO A 360 11.41 -21.79 -9.23
CA PRO A 360 12.07 -21.04 -8.16
C PRO A 360 12.27 -19.57 -8.54
N ASN A 361 11.77 -18.66 -7.72
CA ASN A 361 12.07 -17.25 -7.84
C ASN A 361 13.46 -16.97 -7.24
N ASN A 362 14.36 -16.42 -8.03
CA ASN A 362 15.71 -16.05 -7.61
C ASN A 362 16.17 -14.76 -8.31
N LYS A 363 17.28 -14.18 -7.87
CA LYS A 363 17.81 -12.90 -8.39
C LYS A 363 18.08 -12.89 -9.92
N LYS A 364 18.07 -14.05 -10.59
CA LYS A 364 18.29 -14.12 -12.04
C LYS A 364 17.00 -13.97 -12.82
N ILE A 365 15.85 -14.34 -12.25
CA ILE A 365 14.54 -14.34 -12.94
C ILE A 365 13.55 -13.35 -12.36
N HIS A 366 13.95 -12.58 -11.37
CA HIS A 366 13.19 -11.45 -10.83
C HIS A 366 14.12 -10.41 -10.24
N ALA A 367 13.85 -9.14 -10.50
CA ALA A 367 14.53 -7.99 -9.92
C ALA A 367 13.51 -7.02 -9.32
N SER A 368 13.94 -6.27 -8.33
CA SER A 368 13.19 -5.15 -7.78
C SER A 368 12.99 -4.04 -8.82
N SER A 369 11.96 -3.25 -8.62
CA SER A 369 11.69 -2.03 -9.40
C SER A 369 12.30 -0.77 -8.76
N HIS A 370 12.97 -0.92 -7.60
CA HIS A 370 13.63 0.14 -6.85
C HIS A 370 15.15 0.06 -6.96
N GLY A 371 15.82 1.19 -6.85
CA GLY A 371 17.28 1.28 -6.95
C GLY A 371 18.00 0.61 -5.77
N CYS A 372 19.02 -0.20 -6.08
CA CYS A 372 19.96 -0.74 -5.09
C CYS A 372 21.03 0.31 -4.71
N MET A 373 21.92 0.01 -3.76
CA MET A 373 22.91 0.93 -3.19
C MET A 373 23.64 1.77 -4.25
N GLU A 374 24.17 1.14 -5.31
CA GLU A 374 24.97 1.87 -6.30
C GLU A 374 24.09 2.74 -7.22
N GLU A 375 22.86 2.35 -7.46
CA GLU A 375 21.88 3.15 -8.21
C GLU A 375 21.44 4.38 -7.40
N LEU A 376 21.24 4.22 -6.09
CA LEU A 376 20.92 5.32 -5.17
C LEU A 376 22.09 6.32 -5.06
N LYS A 377 23.32 5.83 -4.93
CA LYS A 377 24.53 6.70 -4.99
C LYS A 377 24.64 7.42 -6.34
N MET A 378 24.31 6.74 -7.45
CA MET A 378 24.30 7.36 -8.77
C MET A 378 23.31 8.52 -8.84
N MET A 379 22.09 8.37 -8.33
CA MET A 379 21.10 9.45 -8.26
C MET A 379 21.63 10.64 -7.45
N ILE A 380 22.19 10.40 -6.27
CA ILE A 380 22.76 11.46 -5.41
C ILE A 380 23.92 12.18 -6.13
N ASN A 381 24.81 11.43 -6.79
CA ASN A 381 25.95 12.01 -7.53
C ASN A 381 25.53 12.82 -8.77
N ILE A 382 24.45 12.43 -9.45
CA ILE A 382 23.87 13.19 -10.57
C ILE A 382 23.24 14.48 -10.07
N MET A 383 22.43 14.40 -9.02
CA MET A 383 21.66 15.52 -8.49
C MET A 383 22.50 16.48 -7.63
N LYS A 384 23.52 16.00 -6.93
CA LYS A 384 24.40 16.78 -6.03
C LYS A 384 23.63 17.70 -5.09
N PRO A 385 22.69 17.18 -4.31
CA PRO A 385 21.79 18.00 -3.52
C PRO A 385 22.50 18.71 -2.38
N GLU A 386 22.02 19.91 -2.01
CA GLU A 386 22.44 20.58 -0.80
C GLU A 386 21.89 19.89 0.45
N TYR A 387 20.62 19.51 0.43
CA TYR A 387 19.92 18.78 1.49
C TYR A 387 19.33 17.47 0.96
N PHE A 388 19.30 16.46 1.81
CA PHE A 388 18.84 15.12 1.44
C PHE A 388 17.79 14.60 2.43
N ILE A 389 16.68 14.05 1.89
CA ILE A 389 15.59 13.45 2.66
C ILE A 389 15.32 12.07 2.08
N PRO A 390 15.80 10.99 2.74
CA PRO A 390 15.41 9.63 2.36
C PRO A 390 13.95 9.40 2.73
N VAL A 391 13.16 8.97 1.76
CA VAL A 391 11.75 8.65 1.92
C VAL A 391 11.47 7.26 1.38
N GLN A 392 10.25 6.78 1.53
CA GLN A 392 9.83 5.43 1.19
C GLN A 392 10.68 4.34 1.86
N GLY A 393 10.06 3.24 2.19
CA GLY A 393 10.72 2.15 2.90
C GLY A 393 10.69 2.27 4.41
N GLU A 394 11.04 1.18 5.04
CA GLU A 394 11.16 1.07 6.49
C GLU A 394 12.28 1.97 7.02
N PHE A 395 12.22 2.32 8.30
CA PHE A 395 13.21 3.21 8.92
C PHE A 395 14.66 2.74 8.77
N LYS A 396 14.91 1.43 8.82
CA LYS A 396 16.26 0.86 8.57
C LYS A 396 16.79 1.15 7.16
N MET A 397 15.89 1.14 6.14
CA MET A 397 16.23 1.46 4.76
C MET A 397 16.55 2.93 4.59
N GLN A 398 15.82 3.82 5.26
CA GLN A 398 16.10 5.25 5.28
C GLN A 398 17.44 5.56 5.95
N ILE A 399 17.78 4.88 7.07
CA ILE A 399 19.10 4.99 7.71
C ILE A 399 20.21 4.53 6.76
N ALA A 400 20.00 3.42 6.04
CA ALA A 400 20.96 2.93 5.06
C ALA A 400 21.17 3.98 3.95
N HIS A 401 20.08 4.55 3.42
CA HIS A 401 20.15 5.58 2.38
C HIS A 401 20.83 6.88 2.86
N ALA A 402 20.57 7.29 4.10
CA ALA A 402 21.25 8.43 4.73
C ALA A 402 22.78 8.23 4.80
N LYS A 403 23.23 6.99 5.10
CA LYS A 403 24.66 6.65 5.07
C LYS A 403 25.23 6.73 3.65
N LEU A 404 24.49 6.20 2.66
CA LEU A 404 24.90 6.30 1.24
C LEU A 404 25.00 7.77 0.80
N ALA A 405 24.10 8.63 1.25
CA ALA A 405 24.14 10.06 0.95
C ALA A 405 25.39 10.74 1.56
N ALA A 406 25.72 10.41 2.80
CA ALA A 406 26.96 10.90 3.44
C ALA A 406 28.22 10.40 2.71
N GLU A 407 28.26 9.12 2.31
CA GLU A 407 29.34 8.55 1.50
C GLU A 407 29.46 9.23 0.12
N ALA A 408 28.32 9.66 -0.46
CA ALA A 408 28.29 10.40 -1.73
C ALA A 408 28.60 11.91 -1.57
N GLY A 409 28.91 12.38 -0.35
CA GLY A 409 29.42 13.74 -0.09
C GLY A 409 28.39 14.73 0.42
N VAL A 410 27.15 14.29 0.75
CA VAL A 410 26.18 15.16 1.44
C VAL A 410 26.60 15.30 2.90
N ALA A 411 26.69 16.54 3.41
CA ALA A 411 27.07 16.79 4.80
C ALA A 411 26.04 16.15 5.76
N PRO A 412 26.46 15.41 6.80
CA PRO A 412 25.55 14.70 7.69
C PRO A 412 24.48 15.58 8.34
N GLU A 413 24.80 16.83 8.65
CA GLU A 413 23.87 17.81 9.21
C GLU A 413 22.83 18.32 8.20
N LYS A 414 22.98 17.98 6.94
CA LYS A 414 22.05 18.29 5.84
C LYS A 414 21.21 17.09 5.39
N ILE A 415 21.29 15.98 6.12
CA ILE A 415 20.50 14.76 5.89
C ILE A 415 19.41 14.68 6.95
N PHE A 416 18.15 14.66 6.54
CA PHE A 416 17.01 14.65 7.43
C PHE A 416 16.32 13.28 7.42
N LEU A 417 16.42 12.54 8.52
CA LEU A 417 15.55 11.40 8.79
C LEU A 417 14.28 11.92 9.44
N VAL A 418 13.15 11.63 8.85
CA VAL A 418 11.84 12.22 9.23
C VAL A 418 10.80 11.14 9.52
N GLU A 419 9.82 11.52 10.33
CA GLU A 419 8.60 10.77 10.57
C GLU A 419 7.40 11.44 9.88
N LYS A 420 6.27 10.73 9.81
CA LYS A 420 5.02 11.30 9.30
C LYS A 420 4.62 12.53 10.13
N GLY A 421 4.29 13.61 9.42
CA GLY A 421 3.88 14.88 10.03
C GLY A 421 5.02 15.80 10.44
N ASP A 422 6.26 15.35 10.39
CA ASP A 422 7.40 16.23 10.65
C ASP A 422 7.45 17.34 9.60
N VAL A 423 7.81 18.55 10.05
CA VAL A 423 7.96 19.72 9.17
C VAL A 423 9.42 20.11 9.11
N ILE A 424 10.01 19.95 7.91
CA ILE A 424 11.32 20.51 7.60
C ILE A 424 11.09 21.91 7.04
N ASN A 425 11.56 22.92 7.74
CA ASN A 425 11.34 24.31 7.42
C ASN A 425 12.67 25.01 7.08
N TYR A 426 12.71 25.75 5.96
CA TYR A 426 13.84 26.61 5.60
C TYR A 426 13.62 28.04 6.09
N ASN A 427 14.43 28.49 7.02
CA ASN A 427 14.30 29.79 7.68
C ASN A 427 15.02 30.96 6.95
N GLY A 428 15.48 30.73 5.72
CA GLY A 428 16.26 31.69 4.93
C GLY A 428 17.78 31.54 5.08
N LYS A 429 18.24 30.64 5.98
CA LYS A 429 19.65 30.33 6.21
C LYS A 429 19.90 28.82 6.21
N ASP A 430 19.18 28.08 7.04
CA ASP A 430 19.33 26.63 7.19
C ASP A 430 17.96 25.95 7.16
N MET A 431 17.93 24.67 6.75
CA MET A 431 16.75 23.83 6.97
C MET A 431 16.77 23.27 8.39
N ILE A 432 15.64 23.32 9.07
CA ILE A 432 15.46 22.84 10.44
C ILE A 432 14.22 21.96 10.57
N LEU A 433 14.31 20.95 11.41
CA LEU A 433 13.22 20.06 11.78
C LEU A 433 12.73 20.47 13.18
N ASN A 434 11.61 21.18 13.30
CA ASN A 434 11.18 21.78 14.56
C ASN A 434 9.67 21.82 14.79
N GLU A 435 8.89 21.38 13.84
CA GLU A 435 7.42 21.39 13.94
C GLU A 435 6.86 20.01 13.57
N LYS A 436 5.65 19.72 14.00
CA LYS A 436 4.89 18.54 13.60
C LYS A 436 3.43 18.90 13.33
N VAL A 437 2.88 18.38 12.24
CA VAL A 437 1.44 18.53 11.90
C VAL A 437 0.70 17.24 12.16
N ASN A 438 -0.63 17.32 12.20
CA ASN A 438 -1.46 16.12 12.27
C ASN A 438 -1.20 15.23 11.06
N SER A 439 -0.92 13.98 11.35
CA SER A 439 -0.65 12.94 10.37
C SER A 439 -1.03 11.59 10.96
N GLY A 440 -1.26 10.61 10.13
CA GLY A 440 -1.61 9.28 10.60
C GLY A 440 -2.23 8.44 9.51
N ASN A 441 -2.97 7.44 9.93
CA ASN A 441 -3.66 6.50 9.07
C ASN A 441 -5.17 6.76 9.14
N ILE A 442 -5.79 6.96 7.98
CA ILE A 442 -7.23 6.89 7.80
C ILE A 442 -7.55 5.48 7.31
N LEU A 443 -8.31 4.74 8.11
CA LEU A 443 -8.70 3.37 7.81
C LEU A 443 -9.99 3.37 7.00
N ILE A 444 -10.06 2.52 5.99
CA ILE A 444 -11.22 2.35 5.11
C ILE A 444 -11.72 0.92 5.24
N ASP A 445 -12.99 0.78 5.60
CA ASP A 445 -13.69 -0.49 5.76
C ASP A 445 -15.00 -0.40 4.95
N GLY A 446 -15.07 -1.10 3.82
CA GLY A 446 -16.18 -1.03 2.89
C GLY A 446 -16.39 0.38 2.34
N ILE A 447 -17.51 1.01 2.73
CA ILE A 447 -17.85 2.39 2.35
C ILE A 447 -17.47 3.42 3.42
N GLY A 448 -17.06 2.96 4.62
CA GLY A 448 -16.69 3.80 5.76
C GLY A 448 -15.28 4.37 5.57
N ILE A 449 -15.12 5.68 5.75
CA ILE A 449 -13.83 6.38 5.66
C ILE A 449 -13.52 6.98 7.03
N GLY A 450 -12.54 6.41 7.75
CA GLY A 450 -12.07 6.93 9.03
C GLY A 450 -13.03 6.76 10.21
N ASP A 451 -14.08 5.96 10.07
CA ASP A 451 -15.03 5.61 11.13
C ASP A 451 -14.52 4.46 12.02
N VAL A 452 -13.53 3.71 11.54
CA VAL A 452 -12.81 2.69 12.31
C VAL A 452 -11.56 3.31 12.92
N GLY A 453 -11.53 3.41 14.25
CA GLY A 453 -10.36 3.86 14.99
C GLY A 453 -9.69 2.75 15.81
N ASN A 454 -8.63 3.09 16.55
CA ASN A 454 -7.87 2.14 17.38
C ASN A 454 -8.74 1.36 18.37
N ILE A 455 -9.84 1.95 18.86
CA ILE A 455 -10.77 1.26 19.76
C ILE A 455 -11.45 0.10 19.06
N VAL A 456 -11.95 0.33 17.85
CA VAL A 456 -12.63 -0.70 17.05
C VAL A 456 -11.67 -1.82 16.65
N LEU A 457 -10.44 -1.47 16.23
CA LEU A 457 -9.42 -2.48 15.93
C LEU A 457 -9.07 -3.33 17.16
N ARG A 458 -8.87 -2.70 18.32
CA ARG A 458 -8.62 -3.41 19.58
C ARG A 458 -9.78 -4.36 19.93
N ASP A 459 -11.02 -3.93 19.74
CA ASP A 459 -12.19 -4.75 20.01
C ASP A 459 -12.26 -5.92 19.02
N ARG A 460 -11.96 -5.72 17.73
CA ARG A 460 -11.86 -6.79 16.73
C ARG A 460 -10.76 -7.81 17.08
N HIS A 461 -9.60 -7.34 17.54
CA HIS A 461 -8.52 -8.21 18.02
C HIS A 461 -8.98 -9.06 19.20
N LEU A 462 -9.56 -8.46 20.22
CA LEU A 462 -10.06 -9.16 21.38
C LEU A 462 -11.10 -10.22 21.01
N LEU A 463 -12.02 -9.88 20.10
CA LEU A 463 -13.01 -10.82 19.58
C LEU A 463 -12.39 -11.98 18.79
N ALA A 464 -11.31 -11.70 18.04
CA ALA A 464 -10.62 -12.72 17.22
C ALA A 464 -9.77 -13.68 18.08
N GLU A 465 -9.14 -13.18 19.15
CA GLU A 465 -8.24 -13.97 20.00
C GLU A 465 -9.00 -14.75 21.08
N ASP A 466 -9.85 -14.09 21.85
CA ASP A 466 -10.46 -14.63 23.06
C ASP A 466 -11.98 -14.80 22.95
N GLY A 467 -12.60 -14.30 21.88
CA GLY A 467 -14.04 -14.44 21.65
C GLY A 467 -14.91 -13.53 22.51
N ILE A 468 -16.19 -13.88 22.58
CA ILE A 468 -17.22 -13.08 23.26
C ILE A 468 -17.94 -13.90 24.34
N PHE A 469 -18.27 -13.20 25.45
CA PHE A 469 -19.03 -13.74 26.58
C PHE A 469 -20.14 -12.76 26.93
N ILE A 470 -21.40 -13.16 26.73
CA ILE A 470 -22.60 -12.34 26.93
C ILE A 470 -23.34 -12.87 28.16
N ALA A 471 -23.56 -11.99 29.14
CA ALA A 471 -24.38 -12.31 30.31
C ALA A 471 -25.68 -11.49 30.27
N VAL A 472 -26.81 -12.16 30.13
CA VAL A 472 -28.14 -11.56 29.98
C VAL A 472 -28.94 -11.75 31.27
N VAL A 473 -29.46 -10.66 31.82
CA VAL A 473 -30.33 -10.71 33.00
C VAL A 473 -31.51 -9.75 32.85
N THR A 474 -32.69 -10.18 33.23
CA THR A 474 -33.90 -9.35 33.27
C THR A 474 -34.27 -9.07 34.71
N LEU A 475 -34.46 -7.79 35.03
CA LEU A 475 -34.66 -7.31 36.37
C LEU A 475 -36.06 -6.72 36.54
N ASP A 476 -36.61 -6.87 37.77
CA ASP A 476 -37.78 -6.16 38.27
C ASP A 476 -37.29 -5.14 39.33
N PRO A 477 -37.01 -3.89 38.94
CA PRO A 477 -36.46 -2.91 39.85
C PRO A 477 -37.45 -2.52 41.00
N LYS A 478 -38.76 -2.62 40.74
CA LYS A 478 -39.78 -2.30 41.72
C LYS A 478 -39.78 -3.27 42.90
N ASN A 479 -39.63 -4.57 42.57
CA ASN A 479 -39.59 -5.64 43.55
C ASN A 479 -38.15 -6.03 43.95
N ARG A 480 -37.14 -5.32 43.44
CA ARG A 480 -35.70 -5.56 43.67
C ARG A 480 -35.30 -7.02 43.52
N ARG A 481 -35.70 -7.66 42.39
CA ARG A 481 -35.41 -9.04 42.12
C ARG A 481 -35.01 -9.30 40.66
N ILE A 482 -34.37 -10.42 40.45
CA ILE A 482 -34.15 -10.97 39.10
C ILE A 482 -35.46 -11.57 38.64
N ALA A 483 -35.98 -11.15 37.49
CA ALA A 483 -37.21 -11.64 36.92
C ALA A 483 -36.94 -12.84 35.97
N ALA A 484 -35.80 -12.83 35.24
CA ALA A 484 -35.36 -13.95 34.42
C ALA A 484 -33.84 -13.95 34.23
N GLY A 485 -33.27 -15.13 34.05
CA GLY A 485 -31.82 -15.31 33.92
C GLY A 485 -31.11 -15.46 35.28
N PRO A 486 -29.78 -15.21 35.39
CA PRO A 486 -28.85 -14.92 34.29
C PRO A 486 -28.77 -16.02 33.25
N GLU A 487 -28.61 -15.64 31.98
CA GLU A 487 -28.31 -16.56 30.88
C GLU A 487 -26.97 -16.18 30.26
N ILE A 488 -26.12 -17.17 30.05
CA ILE A 488 -24.78 -16.98 29.47
C ILE A 488 -24.77 -17.49 28.02
N GLN A 489 -24.27 -16.64 27.11
CA GLN A 489 -23.99 -17.03 25.74
C GLN A 489 -22.52 -16.73 25.44
N SER A 490 -21.85 -17.69 24.78
CA SER A 490 -20.43 -17.58 24.42
C SER A 490 -20.20 -18.01 22.98
N ARG A 491 -19.30 -17.29 22.28
CA ARG A 491 -18.80 -17.63 20.94
C ARG A 491 -17.32 -17.36 20.86
N GLY A 492 -16.57 -18.32 20.27
CA GLY A 492 -15.13 -18.18 20.06
C GLY A 492 -14.27 -18.24 21.32
N PHE A 493 -14.85 -18.42 22.51
CA PHE A 493 -14.12 -18.43 23.79
C PHE A 493 -13.81 -19.85 24.27
N VAL A 494 -14.85 -20.65 24.55
CA VAL A 494 -14.72 -22.06 25.02
C VAL A 494 -15.67 -22.97 24.26
N TYR A 495 -15.33 -24.26 24.22
CA TYR A 495 -16.26 -25.26 23.70
C TYR A 495 -17.35 -25.54 24.73
N VAL A 496 -18.52 -25.02 24.49
CA VAL A 496 -19.65 -24.94 25.44
C VAL A 496 -19.98 -26.29 26.07
N ARG A 497 -19.98 -27.40 25.27
CA ARG A 497 -20.31 -28.75 25.74
C ARG A 497 -19.32 -29.34 26.77
N GLU A 498 -18.10 -28.85 26.82
CA GLU A 498 -17.05 -29.31 27.72
C GLU A 498 -16.80 -28.31 28.86
N SER A 499 -17.53 -27.21 28.90
CA SER A 499 -17.32 -26.09 29.83
C SER A 499 -18.58 -25.73 30.62
N GLU A 500 -19.54 -26.66 30.76
CA GLU A 500 -20.81 -26.42 31.45
C GLU A 500 -20.61 -25.98 32.90
N ASP A 501 -19.65 -26.54 33.61
CA ASP A 501 -19.33 -26.16 34.99
C ASP A 501 -18.85 -24.72 35.11
N LEU A 502 -17.97 -24.26 34.20
CA LEU A 502 -17.47 -22.89 34.13
C LEU A 502 -18.60 -21.90 33.82
N LEU A 503 -19.49 -22.25 32.89
CA LEU A 503 -20.63 -21.39 32.54
C LEU A 503 -21.62 -21.27 33.69
N ARG A 504 -21.88 -22.37 34.41
CA ARG A 504 -22.74 -22.37 35.60
C ARG A 504 -22.13 -21.53 36.74
N GLU A 505 -20.82 -21.66 37.00
CA GLU A 505 -20.11 -20.81 37.96
C GLU A 505 -20.20 -19.33 37.60
N ALA A 506 -20.06 -19.00 36.31
CA ALA A 506 -20.25 -17.65 35.83
C ALA A 506 -21.69 -17.13 35.98
N GLU A 507 -22.71 -17.97 35.74
CA GLU A 507 -24.11 -17.61 35.98
C GLU A 507 -24.38 -17.33 37.45
N GLU A 508 -23.88 -18.17 38.35
CA GLU A 508 -23.99 -17.96 39.80
C GLU A 508 -23.30 -16.65 40.21
N LYS A 509 -22.11 -16.39 39.66
CA LYS A 509 -21.39 -15.14 39.93
C LYS A 509 -22.12 -13.90 39.42
N VAL A 510 -22.70 -13.94 38.23
CA VAL A 510 -23.56 -12.86 37.70
C VAL A 510 -24.75 -12.62 38.62
N ARG A 511 -25.40 -13.69 39.10
CA ARG A 511 -26.54 -13.61 40.05
C ARG A 511 -26.14 -12.92 41.33
N GLU A 512 -25.04 -13.31 41.97
CA GLU A 512 -24.50 -12.68 43.18
C GLU A 512 -24.26 -11.17 42.99
N ILE A 513 -23.62 -10.78 41.87
CA ILE A 513 -23.30 -9.36 41.58
C ILE A 513 -24.58 -8.55 41.41
N VAL A 514 -25.54 -9.08 40.66
CA VAL A 514 -26.81 -8.39 40.40
C VAL A 514 -27.66 -8.27 41.66
N GLU A 515 -27.77 -9.34 42.44
CA GLU A 515 -28.51 -9.33 43.70
C GLU A 515 -27.89 -8.33 44.70
N ALA A 516 -26.58 -8.26 44.82
CA ALA A 516 -25.88 -7.28 45.63
C ALA A 516 -26.20 -5.83 45.17
N GLY A 517 -26.13 -5.55 43.87
CA GLY A 517 -26.46 -4.24 43.30
C GLY A 517 -27.93 -3.82 43.52
N LEU A 518 -28.85 -4.78 43.50
CA LEU A 518 -30.28 -4.52 43.79
C LEU A 518 -30.57 -4.20 45.25
N GLN A 519 -29.70 -4.58 46.19
CA GLN A 519 -29.82 -4.25 47.63
C GLN A 519 -29.36 -2.83 47.97
N GLU A 520 -28.63 -2.15 47.09
CA GLU A 520 -28.13 -0.82 47.32
C GLU A 520 -29.26 0.22 47.41
N LYS A 521 -29.03 1.32 48.19
CA LYS A 521 -30.03 2.39 48.37
C LYS A 521 -30.44 2.99 47.03
N ARG A 522 -29.51 3.13 46.10
CA ARG A 522 -29.72 3.62 44.73
C ARG A 522 -29.14 2.60 43.76
N ILE A 523 -29.98 2.11 42.86
CA ILE A 523 -29.56 1.16 41.84
C ILE A 523 -28.87 1.95 40.72
N GLU A 524 -27.56 1.69 40.47
CA GLU A 524 -26.82 2.28 39.37
C GLU A 524 -26.42 1.20 38.37
N TRP A 525 -27.12 1.17 37.24
CA TRP A 525 -26.92 0.14 36.19
C TRP A 525 -25.52 0.11 35.61
N SER A 526 -24.87 1.26 35.46
CA SER A 526 -23.48 1.38 35.04
C SER A 526 -22.51 0.67 35.95
N GLU A 527 -22.73 0.78 37.27
CA GLU A 527 -21.89 0.14 38.28
C GLU A 527 -22.08 -1.35 38.33
N ILE A 528 -23.34 -1.84 38.26
CA ILE A 528 -23.63 -3.27 38.16
C ILE A 528 -22.97 -3.88 36.91
N LYS A 529 -23.11 -3.23 35.73
CA LYS A 529 -22.49 -3.68 34.50
C LYS A 529 -20.95 -3.69 34.59
N GLN A 530 -20.36 -2.71 35.24
CA GLN A 530 -18.91 -2.66 35.44
C GLN A 530 -18.44 -3.78 36.37
N ASN A 531 -19.12 -3.98 37.50
CA ASN A 531 -18.84 -5.07 38.44
C ASN A 531 -18.97 -6.44 37.78
N MET A 532 -19.99 -6.63 36.91
CA MET A 532 -20.12 -7.86 36.11
C MET A 532 -18.90 -8.06 35.21
N ARG A 533 -18.47 -7.03 34.47
CA ARG A 533 -17.27 -7.12 33.60
C ARG A 533 -16.03 -7.51 34.42
N ASP A 534 -15.77 -6.82 35.51
CA ASP A 534 -14.54 -6.98 36.28
C ASP A 534 -14.47 -8.35 36.95
N GLN A 535 -15.55 -8.76 37.63
CA GLN A 535 -15.56 -10.00 38.39
C GLN A 535 -15.65 -11.23 37.48
N ILE A 536 -16.43 -11.18 36.40
CA ILE A 536 -16.51 -12.27 35.41
C ILE A 536 -15.17 -12.37 34.65
N SER A 537 -14.55 -11.25 34.24
CA SER A 537 -13.23 -11.28 33.61
C SER A 537 -12.18 -11.94 34.50
N LYS A 538 -12.22 -11.68 35.81
CA LYS A 538 -11.32 -12.31 36.77
C LYS A 538 -11.57 -13.81 36.88
N LEU A 539 -12.82 -14.23 37.05
CA LEU A 539 -13.23 -15.63 37.11
C LEU A 539 -12.77 -16.41 35.88
N LEU A 540 -13.12 -15.90 34.68
CA LEU A 540 -12.77 -16.57 33.43
C LEU A 540 -11.26 -16.63 33.21
N PHE A 541 -10.53 -15.58 33.57
CA PHE A 541 -9.07 -15.58 33.47
C PHE A 541 -8.41 -16.54 34.45
N GLU A 542 -8.89 -16.64 35.69
CA GLU A 542 -8.37 -17.60 36.66
C GLU A 542 -8.53 -19.04 36.18
N SER A 543 -9.67 -19.35 35.56
CA SER A 543 -10.02 -20.70 35.11
C SER A 543 -9.41 -21.07 33.75
N THR A 544 -9.28 -20.10 32.81
CA THR A 544 -8.93 -20.40 31.41
C THR A 544 -7.65 -19.70 30.92
N LYS A 545 -7.13 -18.70 31.64
CA LYS A 545 -6.06 -17.79 31.21
C LYS A 545 -6.40 -16.96 29.96
N ARG A 546 -7.68 -16.86 29.60
CA ARG A 546 -8.22 -16.09 28.48
C ARG A 546 -9.07 -14.93 28.99
N ARG A 547 -9.20 -13.87 28.18
CA ARG A 547 -9.95 -12.64 28.51
C ARG A 547 -10.95 -12.28 27.42
N PRO A 548 -12.06 -13.05 27.27
CA PRO A 548 -13.05 -12.74 26.26
C PRO A 548 -13.68 -11.37 26.48
N MET A 549 -14.24 -10.79 25.41
CA MET A 549 -15.03 -9.57 25.51
C MET A 549 -16.33 -9.85 26.28
N ILE A 550 -16.47 -9.24 27.46
CA ILE A 550 -17.66 -9.44 28.32
C ILE A 550 -18.67 -8.34 28.04
N ILE A 551 -19.88 -8.77 27.64
CA ILE A 551 -21.03 -7.89 27.37
C ILE A 551 -22.14 -8.19 28.37
N PRO A 552 -22.28 -7.39 29.45
CA PRO A 552 -23.43 -7.47 30.34
C PRO A 552 -24.65 -6.80 29.70
N VAL A 553 -25.72 -7.55 29.57
CA VAL A 553 -27.03 -7.09 29.05
C VAL A 553 -28.02 -7.13 30.20
N ILE A 554 -28.52 -5.96 30.62
CA ILE A 554 -29.54 -5.81 31.65
C ILE A 554 -30.78 -5.22 30.99
N SER A 555 -31.90 -5.92 31.09
CA SER A 555 -33.24 -5.46 30.69
C SER A 555 -34.15 -5.29 31.92
N GLU A 556 -35.15 -4.44 31.83
CA GLU A 556 -36.13 -4.14 32.91
C GLU A 556 -37.55 -4.52 32.46
N ILE A 557 -38.36 -4.95 33.44
CA ILE A 557 -39.81 -5.21 33.24
C ILE A 557 -40.69 -4.39 34.18
#